data_669e1136c31ab1e0cb256f2581f1bafc
#
_entry.id   669e1136c31ab1e0cb256f2581f1bafc
#
_cell.length_a   1.000
_cell.length_b   1.000
_cell.length_c   1.000
_cell.angle_alpha   90.00
_cell.angle_beta   90.00
_cell.angle_gamma   90.00
#
_symmetry.space_group_name_H-M   'P 1'
#
loop_
_entity.id
_entity.type
_entity.pdbx_description
1 polymer ?
#
loop_
_entity_poly.entity_id
_entity_poly.type
_entity_poly.pdbx_seq_one_letter_code
_entity_poly.pdbx_strand_id
1 'polypeptide(L)'
;MALMTVAGDRLTNFPDSLPATGSPSGIGWEWQNSQGLPYLTCSLLSRWSHGFFTRDFSPQGPIELTEILEPGAKVYRLQQVHGNAVLKTGQLSPVVPPVSESAAQSYVEADGLVAELEGEALWVCSADCVPVLIADDRTGLVAAVHAGWRGTAAKILPEAIDRLVAVGSQLENLKIAMGPAISGEVYQVSVEVAASLLAAINPQSAVSATAEGILEFLHQLPESPVLADPEPGKVRLDVRLCNALQLQKLGIDLSQVAIAPFCTYSDSARFFSYRRDRLKKIQWSGIVSACGKNPR
;
A
#
# COMPACT_ATOMS: atom_id res chain seq x y z
N MET A 1 -2.23 -54.35 11.93
CA MET A 1 -2.28 -53.29 10.94
C MET A 1 -3.10 -52.13 11.55
N ALA A 2 -2.40 -51.17 12.11
CA ALA A 2 -3.04 -50.01 12.76
C ALA A 2 -3.05 -48.87 11.73
N LEU A 3 -4.24 -48.37 11.40
CA LEU A 3 -4.43 -47.15 10.64
C LEU A 3 -4.00 -45.96 11.51
N MET A 4 -2.91 -45.32 11.14
CA MET A 4 -2.58 -43.98 11.66
C MET A 4 -3.51 -42.97 11.03
N THR A 5 -4.42 -42.44 11.83
CA THR A 5 -5.23 -41.27 11.52
C THR A 5 -4.30 -40.07 11.56
N VAL A 6 -4.02 -39.46 10.41
CA VAL A 6 -3.31 -38.17 10.34
C VAL A 6 -4.27 -37.10 10.88
N ALA A 7 -3.91 -36.55 12.03
CA ALA A 7 -4.62 -35.41 12.63
C ALA A 7 -4.56 -34.23 11.66
N GLY A 8 -5.72 -33.74 11.27
CA GLY A 8 -5.86 -32.55 10.45
C GLY A 8 -5.25 -31.34 11.17
N ASP A 9 -4.22 -30.76 10.57
CA ASP A 9 -3.68 -29.49 10.99
C ASP A 9 -4.78 -28.43 10.89
N ARG A 10 -5.17 -27.89 12.04
CA ARG A 10 -6.17 -26.86 12.16
C ARG A 10 -5.67 -25.59 11.50
N LEU A 11 -6.39 -25.12 10.49
CA LEU A 11 -6.35 -23.75 9.96
C LEU A 11 -6.90 -22.75 11.00
N THR A 12 -6.35 -22.76 12.22
CA THR A 12 -6.84 -21.97 13.34
C THR A 12 -5.77 -21.02 13.81
N ASN A 13 -5.56 -19.94 13.04
CA ASN A 13 -4.97 -18.69 13.56
C ASN A 13 -5.24 -17.55 12.56
N PHE A 14 -6.50 -17.35 12.19
CA PHE A 14 -6.97 -16.03 11.77
C PHE A 14 -7.60 -15.40 13.02
N PRO A 15 -7.20 -14.17 13.42
CA PRO A 15 -7.87 -13.46 14.48
C PRO A 15 -9.34 -13.19 14.08
N ASP A 16 -10.22 -13.15 15.07
CA ASP A 16 -11.67 -13.02 14.91
C ASP A 16 -12.15 -11.71 14.25
N SER A 17 -11.24 -10.78 13.89
CA SER A 17 -11.58 -9.55 13.14
C SER A 17 -10.35 -8.95 12.46
N LEU A 18 -10.43 -8.73 11.14
CA LEU A 18 -9.66 -7.68 10.48
C LEU A 18 -10.22 -6.31 10.95
N PRO A 19 -9.41 -5.24 11.00
CA PRO A 19 -9.97 -3.94 11.29
C PRO A 19 -11.04 -3.65 10.22
N ALA A 20 -12.31 -3.58 10.66
CA ALA A 20 -13.35 -2.99 9.83
C ALA A 20 -12.76 -1.73 9.18
N THR A 21 -13.17 -1.37 7.97
CA THR A 21 -12.74 -0.14 7.28
C THR A 21 -12.91 1.08 8.18
N GLY A 22 -12.05 1.18 9.17
CA GLY A 22 -12.00 2.08 10.30
C GLY A 22 -10.85 1.62 11.18
N SER A 23 -9.87 2.50 11.40
CA SER A 23 -8.65 2.24 12.17
C SER A 23 -8.98 1.64 13.54
N PRO A 24 -8.07 0.81 14.13
CA PRO A 24 -8.12 0.41 15.53
C PRO A 24 -8.41 1.61 16.43
N SER A 25 -9.09 1.41 17.56
CA SER A 25 -9.44 2.48 18.50
C SER A 25 -8.21 3.34 18.83
N GLY A 26 -8.21 4.61 18.38
CA GLY A 26 -7.12 5.56 18.60
C GLY A 26 -6.29 5.94 17.38
N ILE A 27 -6.39 5.24 16.24
CA ILE A 27 -5.74 5.64 14.98
C ILE A 27 -6.71 6.52 14.18
N GLY A 28 -6.33 7.77 13.95
CA GLY A 28 -7.12 8.76 13.21
C GLY A 28 -6.55 9.07 11.83
N TRP A 29 -7.46 9.41 10.91
CA TRP A 29 -7.14 10.02 9.63
C TRP A 29 -7.56 11.48 9.70
N GLU A 30 -6.65 12.40 9.37
CA GLU A 30 -6.87 13.83 9.56
C GLU A 30 -6.65 14.58 8.24
N TRP A 31 -7.59 15.47 7.93
CA TRP A 31 -7.44 16.40 6.81
C TRP A 31 -6.57 17.57 7.23
N GLN A 32 -5.46 17.72 6.53
CA GLN A 32 -4.59 18.89 6.61
C GLN A 32 -4.89 19.85 5.46
N ASN A 33 -4.39 21.07 5.55
CA ASN A 33 -4.56 22.08 4.51
C ASN A 33 -3.23 22.77 4.22
N SER A 34 -2.91 22.88 2.94
CA SER A 34 -1.79 23.69 2.46
C SER A 34 -2.30 24.64 1.38
N GLN A 35 -2.24 25.95 1.63
CA GLN A 35 -2.66 26.99 0.70
C GLN A 35 -4.12 26.83 0.21
N GLY A 36 -5.01 26.34 1.05
CA GLY A 36 -6.41 26.08 0.71
C GLY A 36 -6.68 24.70 0.10
N LEU A 37 -5.66 23.89 -0.18
CA LEU A 37 -5.77 22.56 -0.78
C LEU A 37 -5.69 21.48 0.30
N PRO A 38 -6.66 20.53 0.36
CA PRO A 38 -6.68 19.50 1.38
C PRO A 38 -5.79 18.32 1.02
N TYR A 39 -5.07 17.77 2.01
CA TYR A 39 -4.40 16.48 1.94
C TYR A 39 -4.64 15.67 3.22
N LEU A 40 -4.49 14.36 3.16
CA LEU A 40 -4.81 13.46 4.25
C LEU A 40 -3.53 12.97 4.94
N THR A 41 -3.55 12.92 6.28
CA THR A 41 -2.50 12.32 7.12
C THR A 41 -3.07 11.21 7.99
N CYS A 42 -2.19 10.35 8.52
CA CYS A 42 -2.54 9.26 9.42
C CYS A 42 -1.79 9.43 10.75
N SER A 43 -2.50 9.43 11.88
CA SER A 43 -1.90 9.61 13.22
C SER A 43 -0.87 8.51 13.55
N LEU A 44 -0.99 7.33 12.94
CA LEU A 44 -0.01 6.24 13.08
C LEU A 44 1.40 6.64 12.60
N LEU A 45 1.47 7.55 11.62
CA LEU A 45 2.70 8.09 11.04
C LEU A 45 3.01 9.52 11.52
N SER A 46 2.41 9.99 12.61
CA SER A 46 2.51 11.39 13.08
C SER A 46 3.93 11.88 13.36
N ARG A 47 4.88 10.97 13.54
CA ARG A 47 6.30 11.30 13.73
C ARG A 47 7.01 11.67 12.43
N TRP A 48 6.48 11.27 11.29
CA TRP A 48 7.06 11.49 9.97
C TRP A 48 6.24 12.51 9.18
N SER A 49 6.93 13.42 8.50
CA SER A 49 6.28 14.27 7.51
C SER A 49 5.75 13.40 6.38
N HIS A 50 4.43 13.32 6.22
CA HIS A 50 3.78 12.45 5.23
C HIS A 50 2.46 13.04 4.76
N GLY A 51 1.98 12.58 3.61
CA GLY A 51 0.70 13.00 3.09
C GLY A 51 0.20 12.14 1.92
N PHE A 52 -1.12 12.01 1.86
CA PHE A 52 -1.88 11.49 0.73
C PHE A 52 -2.61 12.68 0.11
N PHE A 53 -2.09 13.18 -1.00
CA PHE A 53 -2.55 14.43 -1.60
C PHE A 53 -3.79 14.20 -2.46
N THR A 54 -4.71 15.19 -2.46
CA THR A 54 -5.91 15.13 -3.28
C THR A 54 -5.62 15.52 -4.75
N ARG A 55 -6.60 15.31 -5.61
CA ARG A 55 -6.57 15.73 -7.01
C ARG A 55 -6.35 17.25 -7.20
N ASP A 56 -6.68 18.04 -6.18
CA ASP A 56 -6.61 19.51 -6.22
C ASP A 56 -5.16 20.02 -6.31
N PHE A 57 -4.18 19.19 -5.89
CA PHE A 57 -2.77 19.52 -6.04
C PHE A 57 -2.23 19.32 -7.48
N SER A 58 -3.00 18.70 -8.38
CA SER A 58 -2.57 18.58 -9.78
C SER A 58 -2.50 19.98 -10.45
N PRO A 59 -1.42 20.32 -11.18
CA PRO A 59 -0.38 19.43 -11.72
C PRO A 59 0.90 19.31 -10.87
N GLN A 60 0.92 19.76 -9.61
CA GLN A 60 2.10 19.67 -8.74
C GLN A 60 2.63 18.24 -8.63
N GLY A 61 3.94 18.10 -8.62
CA GLY A 61 4.65 16.83 -8.51
C GLY A 61 5.42 16.68 -7.20
N PRO A 62 6.21 15.60 -7.05
CA PRO A 62 6.98 15.31 -5.84
C PRO A 62 7.86 16.44 -5.34
N ILE A 63 8.47 17.24 -6.23
CA ILE A 63 9.35 18.34 -5.83
C ILE A 63 8.55 19.40 -5.06
N GLU A 64 7.45 19.90 -5.65
CA GLU A 64 6.61 20.94 -5.05
C GLU A 64 5.91 20.42 -3.79
N LEU A 65 5.49 19.16 -3.79
CA LEU A 65 4.81 18.56 -2.65
C LEU A 65 5.77 18.25 -1.50
N THR A 66 7.06 18.03 -1.78
CA THR A 66 8.09 17.89 -0.73
C THR A 66 8.27 19.20 0.05
N GLU A 67 8.18 20.37 -0.61
CA GLU A 67 8.25 21.66 0.07
C GLU A 67 7.08 21.87 1.07
N ILE A 68 5.97 21.12 0.91
CA ILE A 68 4.84 21.12 1.87
C ILE A 68 5.13 20.21 3.06
N LEU A 69 5.73 19.04 2.81
CA LEU A 69 5.99 18.04 3.85
C LEU A 69 7.26 18.36 4.67
N GLU A 70 8.38 18.57 3.97
CA GLU A 70 9.70 18.77 4.59
C GLU A 70 10.62 19.52 3.61
N PRO A 71 10.67 20.87 3.67
CA PRO A 71 11.52 21.66 2.80
C PRO A 71 12.99 21.22 2.85
N GLY A 72 13.58 21.02 1.68
CA GLY A 72 14.98 20.62 1.55
C GLY A 72 15.26 19.12 1.62
N ALA A 73 14.25 18.27 1.85
CA ALA A 73 14.41 16.83 1.77
C ALA A 73 14.74 16.38 0.34
N LYS A 74 15.55 15.33 0.20
CA LYS A 74 15.92 14.77 -1.11
C LYS A 74 14.78 13.96 -1.70
N VAL A 75 14.31 14.33 -2.87
CA VAL A 75 13.14 13.76 -3.52
C VAL A 75 13.49 12.49 -4.30
N TYR A 76 12.74 11.41 -4.11
CA TYR A 76 12.87 10.16 -4.85
C TYR A 76 11.50 9.71 -5.37
N ARG A 77 11.46 9.32 -6.64
CA ARG A 77 10.30 8.70 -7.29
C ARG A 77 10.74 7.70 -8.35
N LEU A 78 9.80 6.89 -8.80
CA LEU A 78 10.02 5.82 -9.78
C LEU A 78 9.09 5.97 -10.99
N GLN A 79 9.42 5.26 -12.05
CA GLN A 79 8.47 4.91 -13.10
C GLN A 79 7.74 3.64 -12.68
N GLN A 80 6.52 3.80 -12.16
CA GLN A 80 5.70 2.67 -11.71
C GLN A 80 5.20 1.84 -12.89
N VAL A 81 5.41 0.53 -12.82
CA VAL A 81 5.09 -0.44 -13.88
C VAL A 81 4.11 -1.52 -13.43
N HIS A 82 3.54 -1.39 -12.23
CA HIS A 82 2.65 -2.35 -11.58
C HIS A 82 3.33 -3.71 -11.31
N GLY A 83 4.63 -3.70 -11.08
CA GLY A 83 5.44 -4.86 -10.70
C GLY A 83 5.57 -5.01 -9.18
N ASN A 84 6.62 -5.72 -8.75
CA ASN A 84 6.96 -5.89 -7.33
C ASN A 84 8.41 -5.49 -7.01
N ALA A 85 9.10 -4.85 -7.93
CA ALA A 85 10.45 -4.36 -7.67
C ALA A 85 10.41 -3.23 -6.63
N VAL A 86 11.25 -3.35 -5.60
CA VAL A 86 11.46 -2.34 -4.55
C VAL A 86 12.92 -1.97 -4.52
N LEU A 87 13.22 -0.68 -4.65
CA LEU A 87 14.59 -0.15 -4.72
C LEU A 87 14.91 0.66 -3.47
N LYS A 88 16.19 0.67 -3.10
CA LYS A 88 16.74 1.55 -2.07
C LYS A 88 17.22 2.86 -2.68
N THR A 89 17.14 3.94 -1.92
CA THR A 89 17.53 5.28 -2.39
C THR A 89 19.00 5.35 -2.83
N GLY A 90 19.90 4.59 -2.20
CA GLY A 90 21.31 4.49 -2.61
C GLY A 90 21.54 3.89 -4.02
N GLN A 91 20.51 3.28 -4.62
CA GLN A 91 20.55 2.78 -6.00
C GLN A 91 20.07 3.82 -7.02
N LEU A 92 19.68 5.01 -6.58
CA LEU A 92 19.01 6.04 -7.37
C LEU A 92 19.68 7.39 -7.21
N SER A 93 19.46 8.27 -8.17
CA SER A 93 19.75 9.70 -8.02
C SER A 93 18.48 10.43 -7.57
N PRO A 94 18.60 11.42 -6.66
CA PRO A 94 17.48 12.27 -6.30
C PRO A 94 16.91 12.99 -7.52
N VAL A 95 15.60 13.20 -7.49
CA VAL A 95 14.90 14.00 -8.50
C VAL A 95 15.31 15.47 -8.32
N VAL A 96 15.74 16.09 -9.40
CA VAL A 96 16.06 17.52 -9.42
C VAL A 96 15.13 18.25 -10.38
N PRO A 97 14.88 19.55 -10.18
CA PRO A 97 14.12 20.32 -11.16
C PRO A 97 14.76 20.21 -12.56
N PRO A 98 13.95 20.05 -13.61
CA PRO A 98 14.49 19.97 -14.98
C PRO A 98 15.25 21.26 -15.33
N VAL A 99 16.44 21.11 -15.86
CA VAL A 99 17.31 22.25 -16.29
C VAL A 99 16.71 22.97 -17.51
N SER A 100 15.81 22.30 -18.25
CA SER A 100 15.04 22.87 -19.36
C SER A 100 13.74 22.10 -19.54
N GLU A 101 12.70 22.75 -20.09
CA GLU A 101 11.40 22.12 -20.38
C GLU A 101 11.49 20.92 -21.34
N SER A 102 12.57 20.80 -22.11
CA SER A 102 12.80 19.70 -23.05
C SER A 102 13.57 18.52 -22.46
N ALA A 103 14.06 18.59 -21.24
CA ALA A 103 14.78 17.51 -20.59
C ALA A 103 13.79 16.44 -20.06
N ALA A 104 13.54 15.42 -20.87
CA ALA A 104 12.79 14.24 -20.41
C ALA A 104 13.58 13.52 -19.31
N GLN A 105 13.10 13.54 -18.08
CA GLN A 105 13.71 12.82 -16.97
C GLN A 105 13.32 11.35 -17.07
N SER A 106 14.30 10.46 -17.23
CA SER A 106 14.08 9.01 -17.19
C SER A 106 14.13 8.55 -15.74
N TYR A 107 13.10 7.82 -15.30
CA TYR A 107 13.04 7.22 -13.98
C TYR A 107 13.26 5.72 -14.08
N VAL A 108 13.84 5.12 -13.04
CA VAL A 108 14.04 3.67 -12.95
C VAL A 108 12.68 3.00 -12.74
N GLU A 109 12.46 1.87 -13.42
CA GLU A 109 11.22 1.09 -13.32
C GLU A 109 11.19 0.29 -12.03
N ALA A 110 10.26 0.62 -11.13
CA ALA A 110 9.93 -0.13 -9.94
C ALA A 110 8.63 0.44 -9.33
N ASP A 111 8.08 -0.23 -8.31
CA ASP A 111 6.82 0.16 -7.67
C ASP A 111 6.96 0.39 -6.16
N GLY A 112 8.16 0.26 -5.61
CA GLY A 112 8.45 0.52 -4.21
C GLY A 112 9.82 1.17 -3.99
N LEU A 113 9.90 2.03 -2.97
CA LEU A 113 11.10 2.73 -2.50
C LEU A 113 11.32 2.50 -1.02
N VAL A 114 12.58 2.34 -0.62
CA VAL A 114 13.03 2.31 0.77
C VAL A 114 14.12 3.35 0.98
N ALA A 115 13.98 4.19 2.00
CA ALA A 115 15.00 5.16 2.40
C ALA A 115 16.18 4.46 3.08
N GLU A 116 17.38 4.96 2.87
CA GLU A 116 18.60 4.52 3.56
C GLU A 116 19.18 5.61 4.47
N LEU A 117 18.79 6.86 4.27
CA LEU A 117 19.27 8.01 5.02
C LEU A 117 18.11 8.86 5.54
N GLU A 118 18.39 9.73 6.51
CA GLU A 118 17.49 10.77 6.98
C GLU A 118 17.28 11.86 5.91
N GLY A 119 16.10 12.48 5.88
CA GLY A 119 15.76 13.57 4.98
C GLY A 119 15.52 13.12 3.52
N GLU A 120 15.14 11.88 3.32
CA GLU A 120 14.76 11.34 2.01
C GLU A 120 13.23 11.29 1.88
N ALA A 121 12.69 12.04 0.91
CA ALA A 121 11.27 12.09 0.59
C ALA A 121 10.94 11.08 -0.51
N LEU A 122 10.18 10.05 -0.17
CA LEU A 122 9.79 8.96 -1.07
C LEU A 122 8.37 9.16 -1.56
N TRP A 123 8.16 9.05 -2.89
CA TRP A 123 6.91 9.35 -3.55
C TRP A 123 6.41 8.23 -4.44
N VAL A 124 5.12 7.93 -4.31
CA VAL A 124 4.36 7.07 -5.24
C VAL A 124 3.10 7.77 -5.71
N CYS A 125 2.64 7.46 -6.92
CA CYS A 125 1.40 7.99 -7.44
C CYS A 125 0.36 6.89 -7.64
N SER A 126 -0.91 7.25 -7.54
CA SER A 126 -2.01 6.32 -7.76
C SER A 126 -3.25 7.02 -8.34
N ALA A 127 -4.11 6.22 -8.94
CA ALA A 127 -5.51 6.51 -9.24
C ALA A 127 -6.23 5.16 -9.22
N ASP A 128 -6.70 4.76 -8.04
CA ASP A 128 -7.33 3.49 -7.63
C ASP A 128 -6.41 2.47 -6.94
N CYS A 129 -5.14 2.28 -7.39
CA CYS A 129 -4.19 1.41 -6.69
C CYS A 129 -3.90 1.91 -5.27
N VAL A 130 -3.49 1.01 -4.38
CA VAL A 130 -3.24 1.32 -2.96
C VAL A 130 -1.85 1.96 -2.81
N PRO A 131 -1.75 3.26 -2.43
CA PRO A 131 -0.50 3.83 -1.98
C PRO A 131 -0.26 3.39 -0.54
N VAL A 132 0.91 2.84 -0.24
CA VAL A 132 1.27 2.38 1.10
C VAL A 132 2.50 3.12 1.58
N LEU A 133 2.40 3.77 2.73
CA LEU A 133 3.50 4.41 3.42
C LEU A 133 3.86 3.58 4.65
N ILE A 134 5.13 3.28 4.82
CA ILE A 134 5.66 2.45 5.90
C ILE A 134 6.74 3.26 6.63
N ALA A 135 6.78 3.19 7.95
CA ALA A 135 7.81 3.81 8.75
C ALA A 135 8.26 2.88 9.88
N ASP A 136 9.55 2.95 10.25
CA ASP A 136 10.12 2.21 11.38
C ASP A 136 10.34 3.16 12.56
N ASP A 137 9.64 2.93 13.66
CA ASP A 137 9.65 3.80 14.85
C ASP A 137 11.02 3.83 15.57
N ARG A 138 11.87 2.85 15.35
CA ARG A 138 13.22 2.75 15.91
C ARG A 138 14.28 3.41 15.02
N THR A 139 14.32 3.03 13.75
CA THR A 139 15.35 3.51 12.82
C THR A 139 15.01 4.87 12.20
N GLY A 140 13.74 5.26 12.16
CA GLY A 140 13.26 6.43 11.45
C GLY A 140 13.16 6.25 9.93
N LEU A 141 13.62 5.11 9.40
CA LEU A 141 13.55 4.79 7.97
C LEU A 141 12.11 4.62 7.51
N VAL A 142 11.90 4.86 6.22
CA VAL A 142 10.57 4.80 5.61
C VAL A 142 10.58 4.04 4.29
N ALA A 143 9.39 3.60 3.87
CA ALA A 143 9.15 3.12 2.53
C ALA A 143 7.86 3.72 1.95
N ALA A 144 7.83 3.87 0.62
CA ALA A 144 6.64 4.22 -0.15
C ALA A 144 6.42 3.18 -1.24
N VAL A 145 5.21 2.60 -1.29
CA VAL A 145 4.91 1.45 -2.16
C VAL A 145 3.61 1.69 -2.92
N HIS A 146 3.61 1.44 -4.21
CA HIS A 146 2.45 1.39 -5.08
C HIS A 146 1.94 -0.04 -5.18
N ALA A 147 0.92 -0.40 -4.40
CA ALA A 147 0.38 -1.75 -4.33
C ALA A 147 -0.93 -1.87 -5.12
N GLY A 148 -0.84 -1.88 -6.46
CA GLY A 148 -1.93 -2.29 -7.32
C GLY A 148 -2.14 -3.81 -7.27
N TRP A 149 -3.25 -4.34 -7.83
CA TRP A 149 -3.56 -5.77 -7.75
C TRP A 149 -2.44 -6.68 -8.28
N ARG A 150 -1.73 -6.28 -9.35
CA ARG A 150 -0.60 -7.04 -9.90
C ARG A 150 0.59 -7.06 -8.94
N GLY A 151 0.97 -5.90 -8.39
CA GLY A 151 2.02 -5.80 -7.38
C GLY A 151 1.69 -6.60 -6.12
N THR A 152 0.43 -6.55 -5.67
CA THR A 152 -0.07 -7.33 -4.53
C THR A 152 -0.02 -8.83 -4.83
N ALA A 153 -0.46 -9.28 -6.01
CA ALA A 153 -0.34 -10.67 -6.42
C ALA A 153 1.13 -11.14 -6.52
N ALA A 154 2.05 -10.24 -6.90
CA ALA A 154 3.49 -10.47 -6.92
C ALA A 154 4.18 -10.21 -5.57
N LYS A 155 3.41 -9.97 -4.46
CA LYS A 155 3.91 -9.79 -3.09
C LYS A 155 4.81 -8.57 -2.89
N ILE A 156 4.44 -7.42 -3.45
CA ILE A 156 5.25 -6.20 -3.35
C ILE A 156 5.42 -5.71 -1.91
N LEU A 157 4.39 -5.81 -1.04
CA LEU A 157 4.54 -5.43 0.38
C LEU A 157 5.48 -6.37 1.14
N PRO A 158 5.38 -7.70 1.04
CA PRO A 158 6.43 -8.60 1.53
C PRO A 158 7.85 -8.20 1.10
N GLU A 159 8.05 -7.90 -0.19
CA GLU A 159 9.37 -7.46 -0.70
C GLU A 159 9.81 -6.13 -0.05
N ALA A 160 8.90 -5.17 0.13
CA ALA A 160 9.22 -3.90 0.79
C ALA A 160 9.61 -4.10 2.27
N ILE A 161 8.90 -4.99 2.98
CA ILE A 161 9.22 -5.35 4.37
C ILE A 161 10.61 -6.02 4.44
N ASP A 162 10.89 -6.97 3.54
CA ASP A 162 12.19 -7.64 3.49
C ASP A 162 13.33 -6.64 3.25
N ARG A 163 13.13 -5.61 2.40
CA ARG A 163 14.10 -4.53 2.17
C ARG A 163 14.31 -3.67 3.42
N LEU A 164 13.24 -3.33 4.15
CA LEU A 164 13.35 -2.60 5.42
C LEU A 164 14.09 -3.43 6.47
N VAL A 165 13.78 -4.72 6.59
CA VAL A 165 14.48 -5.64 7.51
C VAL A 165 15.96 -5.75 7.14
N ALA A 166 16.30 -5.82 5.87
CA ALA A 166 17.69 -5.88 5.39
C ALA A 166 18.51 -4.61 5.72
N VAL A 167 17.86 -3.47 5.97
CA VAL A 167 18.51 -2.23 6.42
C VAL A 167 18.37 -2.01 7.94
N GLY A 168 17.92 -3.04 8.69
CA GLY A 168 17.93 -3.07 10.15
C GLY A 168 16.60 -2.81 10.84
N SER A 169 15.49 -2.73 10.12
CA SER A 169 14.14 -2.66 10.70
C SER A 169 13.72 -3.98 11.34
N GLN A 170 12.78 -3.91 12.29
CA GLN A 170 12.15 -5.06 12.93
C GLN A 170 10.64 -4.94 12.77
N LEU A 171 9.94 -6.07 12.58
CA LEU A 171 8.50 -6.07 12.25
C LEU A 171 7.64 -5.35 13.29
N GLU A 172 7.96 -5.51 14.56
CA GLU A 172 7.26 -4.89 15.70
C GLU A 172 7.36 -3.35 15.74
N ASN A 173 8.38 -2.77 15.08
CA ASN A 173 8.58 -1.33 15.03
C ASN A 173 7.90 -0.66 13.82
N LEU A 174 7.40 -1.45 12.87
CA LEU A 174 6.80 -0.92 11.65
C LEU A 174 5.43 -0.29 11.92
N LYS A 175 5.16 0.82 11.25
CA LYS A 175 3.88 1.53 11.18
C LYS A 175 3.50 1.67 9.72
N ILE A 176 2.30 1.25 9.35
CA ILE A 176 1.88 1.11 7.96
C ILE A 176 0.57 1.85 7.73
N ALA A 177 0.54 2.77 6.79
CA ALA A 177 -0.68 3.47 6.38
C ALA A 177 -0.98 3.20 4.90
N MET A 178 -2.13 2.61 4.62
CA MET A 178 -2.68 2.42 3.28
C MET A 178 -3.60 3.59 2.96
N GLY A 179 -3.22 4.43 2.00
CA GLY A 179 -3.96 5.63 1.63
C GLY A 179 -5.23 5.37 0.83
N PRO A 180 -5.90 6.45 0.39
CA PRO A 180 -7.12 6.35 -0.43
C PRO A 180 -6.89 5.53 -1.69
N ALA A 181 -7.79 4.55 -1.91
CA ALA A 181 -7.75 3.61 -3.03
C ALA A 181 -9.17 3.21 -3.44
N ILE A 182 -9.33 2.48 -4.53
CA ILE A 182 -10.64 1.94 -4.90
C ILE A 182 -11.08 0.88 -3.89
N SER A 183 -12.32 0.99 -3.39
CA SER A 183 -12.88 0.04 -2.41
C SER A 183 -13.37 -1.25 -3.08
N GLY A 184 -13.41 -2.34 -2.31
CA GLY A 184 -13.94 -3.62 -2.76
C GLY A 184 -15.39 -3.55 -3.23
N GLU A 185 -16.20 -2.65 -2.69
CA GLU A 185 -17.61 -2.49 -3.09
C GLU A 185 -17.81 -2.12 -4.56
N VAL A 186 -16.83 -1.47 -5.19
CA VAL A 186 -16.91 -0.95 -6.56
C VAL A 186 -15.83 -1.49 -7.50
N TYR A 187 -14.87 -2.26 -6.97
CA TYR A 187 -13.76 -2.77 -7.77
C TYR A 187 -14.08 -4.15 -8.37
N GLN A 188 -14.91 -4.18 -9.43
CA GLN A 188 -15.19 -5.40 -10.19
C GLN A 188 -13.95 -5.87 -10.94
N VAL A 189 -13.63 -7.15 -10.81
CA VAL A 189 -12.53 -7.85 -11.50
C VAL A 189 -13.01 -9.22 -11.98
N SER A 190 -12.20 -9.91 -12.79
CA SER A 190 -12.47 -11.31 -13.12
C SER A 190 -12.07 -12.23 -11.97
N VAL A 191 -12.66 -13.42 -11.93
CA VAL A 191 -12.37 -14.45 -10.92
C VAL A 191 -10.87 -14.81 -10.92
N GLU A 192 -10.23 -14.84 -12.09
CA GLU A 192 -8.79 -15.16 -12.22
C GLU A 192 -7.90 -14.12 -11.52
N VAL A 193 -8.30 -12.85 -11.55
CA VAL A 193 -7.59 -11.79 -10.81
C VAL A 193 -7.68 -12.04 -9.31
N ALA A 194 -8.86 -12.33 -8.78
CA ALA A 194 -9.04 -12.68 -7.37
C ALA A 194 -8.25 -13.94 -6.99
N ALA A 195 -8.29 -14.96 -7.83
CA ALA A 195 -7.53 -16.19 -7.65
C ALA A 195 -6.02 -15.96 -7.53
N SER A 196 -5.46 -15.07 -8.36
CA SER A 196 -4.03 -14.72 -8.32
C SER A 196 -3.62 -14.06 -7.00
N LEU A 197 -4.48 -13.20 -6.43
CA LEU A 197 -4.22 -12.59 -5.13
C LEU A 197 -4.34 -13.61 -3.99
N LEU A 198 -5.31 -14.52 -4.05
CA LEU A 198 -5.44 -15.57 -3.05
C LEU A 198 -4.20 -16.49 -3.03
N ALA A 199 -3.70 -16.89 -4.19
CA ALA A 199 -2.46 -17.67 -4.29
C ALA A 199 -1.27 -16.96 -3.62
N ALA A 200 -1.22 -15.62 -3.69
CA ALA A 200 -0.20 -14.83 -3.01
C ALA A 200 -0.39 -14.78 -1.49
N ILE A 201 -1.65 -14.82 -1.01
CA ILE A 201 -1.97 -14.83 0.42
C ILE A 201 -1.81 -16.24 1.00
N ASN A 202 -2.31 -17.28 0.33
CA ASN A 202 -2.26 -18.67 0.79
C ASN A 202 -1.87 -19.63 -0.34
N PRO A 203 -0.57 -19.91 -0.53
CA PRO A 203 -0.10 -20.79 -1.59
C PRO A 203 -0.66 -22.22 -1.53
N GLN A 204 -1.05 -22.70 -0.34
CA GLN A 204 -1.61 -24.06 -0.17
C GLN A 204 -3.03 -24.19 -0.71
N SER A 205 -3.82 -23.10 -0.68
CA SER A 205 -5.15 -23.10 -1.28
C SER A 205 -5.14 -23.07 -2.81
N ALA A 206 -4.04 -22.66 -3.44
CA ALA A 206 -3.90 -22.67 -4.89
C ALA A 206 -3.66 -24.05 -5.48
N VAL A 207 -3.30 -25.04 -4.68
CA VAL A 207 -2.87 -26.39 -5.15
C VAL A 207 -4.05 -27.30 -5.50
N SER A 208 -5.28 -27.00 -5.07
CA SER A 208 -6.44 -27.88 -5.29
C SER A 208 -7.65 -27.20 -5.95
N ALA A 209 -7.52 -26.00 -6.53
CA ALA A 209 -8.69 -25.16 -6.64
C ALA A 209 -9.09 -24.81 -8.07
N THR A 210 -10.33 -25.17 -8.40
CA THR A 210 -11.15 -24.42 -9.38
C THR A 210 -11.37 -23.01 -8.89
N ALA A 211 -11.64 -22.06 -9.78
CA ALA A 211 -11.96 -20.67 -9.42
C ALA A 211 -13.09 -20.59 -8.37
N GLU A 212 -14.05 -21.52 -8.44
CA GLU A 212 -15.18 -21.63 -7.49
C GLU A 212 -14.72 -22.02 -6.07
N GLY A 213 -13.84 -23.02 -5.92
CA GLY A 213 -13.32 -23.42 -4.61
C GLY A 213 -12.45 -22.34 -3.95
N ILE A 214 -11.77 -21.54 -4.76
CA ILE A 214 -11.03 -20.35 -4.29
C ILE A 214 -11.99 -19.29 -3.73
N LEU A 215 -13.08 -19.01 -4.45
CA LEU A 215 -14.09 -18.05 -4.00
C LEU A 215 -14.80 -18.55 -2.74
N GLU A 216 -15.15 -19.84 -2.68
CA GLU A 216 -15.76 -20.44 -1.50
C GLU A 216 -14.86 -20.33 -0.26
N PHE A 217 -13.56 -20.56 -0.41
CA PHE A 217 -12.60 -20.36 0.69
C PHE A 217 -12.52 -18.89 1.14
N LEU A 218 -12.48 -17.93 0.21
CA LEU A 218 -12.44 -16.51 0.52
C LEU A 218 -13.71 -16.02 1.23
N HIS A 219 -14.87 -16.58 0.90
CA HIS A 219 -16.13 -16.26 1.56
C HIS A 219 -16.20 -16.80 3.00
N GLN A 220 -15.35 -17.75 3.37
CA GLN A 220 -15.27 -18.30 4.74
C GLN A 220 -14.39 -17.42 5.67
N LEU A 221 -13.63 -16.47 5.14
CA LEU A 221 -12.86 -15.54 5.97
C LEU A 221 -13.82 -14.55 6.64
N PRO A 222 -13.64 -14.22 7.92
CA PRO A 222 -14.51 -13.31 8.68
C PRO A 222 -14.70 -11.95 8.02
N GLU A 223 -13.66 -11.47 7.33
CA GLU A 223 -13.68 -10.29 6.47
C GLU A 223 -13.05 -10.67 5.13
N SER A 224 -13.86 -11.25 4.26
CA SER A 224 -13.41 -11.64 2.93
C SER A 224 -13.00 -10.42 2.12
N PRO A 225 -11.80 -10.40 1.50
CA PRO A 225 -11.42 -9.34 0.57
C PRO A 225 -12.19 -9.42 -0.76
N VAL A 226 -13.07 -10.44 -0.91
CA VAL A 226 -13.86 -10.66 -2.12
C VAL A 226 -15.34 -10.62 -1.77
N LEU A 227 -16.10 -9.84 -2.54
CA LEU A 227 -17.55 -9.75 -2.49
C LEU A 227 -18.14 -10.35 -3.76
N ALA A 228 -19.36 -10.89 -3.66
CA ALA A 228 -20.10 -11.37 -4.81
C ALA A 228 -20.39 -10.23 -5.80
N ASP A 229 -20.37 -10.56 -7.08
CA ASP A 229 -20.80 -9.66 -8.16
C ASP A 229 -21.94 -10.33 -8.94
N PRO A 230 -22.98 -9.58 -9.37
CA PRO A 230 -24.10 -10.14 -10.11
C PRO A 230 -23.73 -10.63 -11.53
N GLU A 231 -22.59 -10.16 -12.08
CA GLU A 231 -22.12 -10.56 -13.40
C GLU A 231 -21.37 -11.90 -13.31
N PRO A 232 -21.77 -12.94 -14.06
CA PRO A 232 -21.09 -14.23 -14.07
C PRO A 232 -19.60 -14.11 -14.43
N GLY A 233 -18.73 -14.81 -13.69
CA GLY A 233 -17.28 -14.77 -13.87
C GLY A 233 -16.61 -13.51 -13.34
N LYS A 234 -17.35 -12.67 -12.61
CA LYS A 234 -16.84 -11.48 -11.92
C LYS A 234 -16.99 -11.60 -10.42
N VAL A 235 -16.15 -10.83 -9.73
CA VAL A 235 -16.21 -10.60 -8.28
C VAL A 235 -15.83 -9.16 -8.01
N ARG A 236 -16.09 -8.69 -6.81
CA ARG A 236 -15.61 -7.41 -6.30
C ARG A 236 -14.48 -7.67 -5.33
N LEU A 237 -13.36 -6.95 -5.49
CA LEU A 237 -12.10 -7.23 -4.80
C LEU A 237 -11.61 -6.02 -4.01
N ASP A 238 -11.34 -6.18 -2.71
CA ASP A 238 -10.64 -5.18 -1.91
C ASP A 238 -9.14 -5.48 -1.82
N VAL A 239 -8.35 -4.77 -2.61
CA VAL A 239 -6.89 -4.93 -2.65
C VAL A 239 -6.24 -4.47 -1.34
N ARG A 240 -6.87 -3.54 -0.59
CA ARG A 240 -6.39 -3.06 0.71
C ARG A 240 -6.42 -4.19 1.72
N LEU A 241 -7.53 -4.95 1.79
CA LEU A 241 -7.66 -6.12 2.66
C LEU A 241 -6.70 -7.24 2.24
N CYS A 242 -6.50 -7.47 0.93
CA CYS A 242 -5.48 -8.44 0.46
C CYS A 242 -4.08 -8.08 0.98
N ASN A 243 -3.71 -6.81 0.90
CA ASN A 243 -2.43 -6.33 1.43
C ASN A 243 -2.34 -6.48 2.96
N ALA A 244 -3.39 -6.17 3.70
CA ALA A 244 -3.44 -6.36 5.15
C ALA A 244 -3.25 -7.84 5.55
N LEU A 245 -3.90 -8.76 4.83
CA LEU A 245 -3.74 -10.20 5.04
C LEU A 245 -2.30 -10.68 4.74
N GLN A 246 -1.63 -10.12 3.72
CA GLN A 246 -0.23 -10.44 3.45
C GLN A 246 0.69 -9.96 4.58
N LEU A 247 0.47 -8.74 5.10
CA LEU A 247 1.22 -8.19 6.23
C LEU A 247 1.02 -9.02 7.50
N GLN A 248 -0.21 -9.40 7.81
CA GLN A 248 -0.53 -10.26 8.94
C GLN A 248 0.19 -11.61 8.86
N LYS A 249 0.26 -12.22 7.67
CA LYS A 249 1.00 -13.48 7.46
C LYS A 249 2.50 -13.34 7.64
N LEU A 250 3.06 -12.15 7.47
CA LEU A 250 4.45 -11.86 7.81
C LEU A 250 4.68 -11.69 9.33
N GLY A 251 3.62 -11.68 10.13
CA GLY A 251 3.68 -11.46 11.57
C GLY A 251 3.54 -9.99 11.99
N ILE A 252 3.11 -9.11 11.09
CA ILE A 252 2.79 -7.71 11.43
C ILE A 252 1.42 -7.69 12.10
N ASP A 253 1.36 -7.12 13.31
CA ASP A 253 0.10 -6.94 14.03
C ASP A 253 -0.76 -5.90 13.32
N LEU A 254 -2.07 -6.18 13.19
CA LEU A 254 -3.00 -5.27 12.51
C LEU A 254 -3.18 -3.93 13.24
N SER A 255 -2.83 -3.84 14.53
CA SER A 255 -2.73 -2.55 15.23
C SER A 255 -1.64 -1.63 14.68
N GLN A 256 -0.69 -2.17 13.92
CA GLN A 256 0.36 -1.44 13.20
C GLN A 256 -0.08 -0.98 11.81
N VAL A 257 -1.31 -1.31 11.38
CA VAL A 257 -1.82 -1.06 10.02
C VAL A 257 -3.06 -0.18 10.06
N ALA A 258 -3.02 0.93 9.34
CA ALA A 258 -4.15 1.82 9.12
C ALA A 258 -4.61 1.78 7.67
N ILE A 259 -5.92 1.67 7.43
CA ILE A 259 -6.51 1.71 6.09
C ILE A 259 -7.39 2.95 5.98
N ALA A 260 -7.14 3.83 5.00
CA ALA A 260 -7.94 5.03 4.78
C ALA A 260 -9.40 4.66 4.42
N PRO A 261 -10.40 5.29 5.05
CA PRO A 261 -11.81 5.00 4.81
C PRO A 261 -12.35 5.67 3.53
N PHE A 262 -11.48 6.05 2.59
CA PHE A 262 -11.85 6.80 1.40
C PHE A 262 -11.67 5.95 0.14
N CYS A 263 -12.72 5.97 -0.73
CA CYS A 263 -12.71 5.30 -2.02
C CYS A 263 -12.46 6.32 -3.14
N THR A 264 -11.38 6.12 -3.91
CA THR A 264 -11.04 7.02 -5.03
C THR A 264 -12.10 7.03 -6.14
N TYR A 265 -12.80 5.91 -6.36
CA TYR A 265 -13.88 5.80 -7.33
C TYR A 265 -15.13 6.59 -6.91
N SER A 266 -15.54 6.44 -5.65
CA SER A 266 -16.79 7.03 -5.14
C SER A 266 -16.63 8.51 -4.80
N ASP A 267 -15.43 8.94 -4.36
CA ASP A 267 -15.14 10.31 -4.00
C ASP A 267 -14.47 11.08 -5.15
N SER A 268 -15.27 11.45 -6.11
CA SER A 268 -14.81 12.19 -7.31
C SER A 268 -14.39 13.63 -7.00
N ALA A 269 -14.84 14.20 -5.90
CA ALA A 269 -14.48 15.54 -5.50
C ALA A 269 -13.00 15.64 -5.09
N ARG A 270 -12.48 14.63 -4.38
CA ARG A 270 -11.14 14.63 -3.80
C ARG A 270 -10.12 13.81 -4.56
N PHE A 271 -10.54 12.78 -5.34
CA PHE A 271 -9.61 11.85 -5.94
C PHE A 271 -9.81 11.61 -7.43
N PHE A 272 -8.71 11.43 -8.15
CA PHE A 272 -8.73 10.84 -9.48
C PHE A 272 -8.99 9.33 -9.37
N SER A 273 -9.72 8.78 -10.32
CA SER A 273 -9.96 7.36 -10.46
C SER A 273 -9.85 6.93 -11.92
N TYR A 274 -8.91 6.06 -12.24
CA TYR A 274 -8.79 5.51 -13.59
C TYR A 274 -9.98 4.63 -13.94
N ARG A 275 -10.52 3.87 -13.00
CA ARG A 275 -11.69 3.01 -13.18
C ARG A 275 -12.92 3.84 -13.58
N ARG A 276 -13.13 4.99 -12.95
CA ARG A 276 -14.25 5.89 -13.21
C ARG A 276 -14.06 6.66 -14.51
N ASP A 277 -12.91 7.33 -14.64
CA ASP A 277 -12.72 8.42 -15.61
C ASP A 277 -11.99 7.96 -16.88
N ARG A 278 -11.25 6.84 -16.84
CA ARG A 278 -10.37 6.34 -17.91
C ARG A 278 -9.29 7.34 -18.34
N LEU A 279 -8.99 8.31 -17.51
CA LEU A 279 -7.95 9.32 -17.72
C LEU A 279 -6.67 8.94 -16.98
N LYS A 280 -5.52 9.20 -17.62
CA LYS A 280 -4.18 9.01 -17.00
C LYS A 280 -3.84 10.18 -16.07
N LYS A 281 -4.76 10.51 -15.14
CA LYS A 281 -4.53 11.48 -14.06
C LYS A 281 -4.24 10.73 -12.77
N ILE A 282 -3.34 11.29 -11.97
CA ILE A 282 -2.86 10.66 -10.72
C ILE A 282 -2.83 11.66 -9.58
N GLN A 283 -2.87 11.16 -8.36
CA GLN A 283 -2.51 11.89 -7.15
C GLN A 283 -1.28 11.25 -6.50
N TRP A 284 -0.56 12.04 -5.70
CA TRP A 284 0.68 11.65 -5.06
C TRP A 284 0.48 11.29 -3.60
N SER A 285 1.32 10.37 -3.12
CA SER A 285 1.46 10.05 -1.71
C SER A 285 2.94 9.98 -1.37
N GLY A 286 3.34 10.62 -0.28
CA GLY A 286 4.75 10.72 0.08
C GLY A 286 5.00 10.69 1.57
N ILE A 287 6.21 10.28 1.95
CA ILE A 287 6.71 10.23 3.31
C ILE A 287 8.19 10.58 3.35
N VAL A 288 8.62 11.27 4.39
CA VAL A 288 10.01 11.67 4.59
C VAL A 288 10.63 10.87 5.73
N SER A 289 11.82 10.31 5.52
CA SER A 289 12.57 9.60 6.55
C SER A 289 13.05 10.58 7.64
N ALA A 290 12.97 10.13 8.89
CA ALA A 290 13.34 10.93 10.07
C ALA A 290 14.57 10.33 10.77
N CYS A 291 15.16 11.11 11.69
CA CYS A 291 16.20 10.59 12.57
C CYS A 291 15.71 9.43 13.42
N GLY A 292 16.50 8.38 13.54
CA GLY A 292 16.22 7.24 14.42
C GLY A 292 16.12 7.67 15.90
N LYS A 293 15.32 6.94 16.69
CA LYS A 293 15.42 7.06 18.16
C LYS A 293 16.75 6.46 18.57
N ASN A 294 17.62 7.26 19.21
CA ASN A 294 18.81 6.73 19.83
C ASN A 294 18.39 5.66 20.87
N PRO A 295 18.91 4.44 20.83
CA PRO A 295 18.69 3.51 21.94
C PRO A 295 19.32 4.15 23.19
N ARG A 296 18.46 4.52 24.17
CA ARG A 296 18.92 4.90 25.50
C ARG A 296 19.30 3.66 26.27
#